data_2e37404d15e03f5046699eefe61ef3c3
#
_entry.id   2e37404d15e03f5046699eefe61ef3c3
#
_cell.length_a   1.000
_cell.length_b   1.000
_cell.length_c   1.000
_cell.angle_alpha   90.00
_cell.angle_beta   90.00
_cell.angle_gamma   90.00
#
_symmetry.space_group_name_H-M   'P 1'
#
loop_
_entity.id
_entity.type
_entity.pdbx_description
1 polymer ?
#
loop_
_entity_poly.entity_id
_entity_poly.type
_entity_poly.pdbx_seq_one_letter_code
_entity_poly.pdbx_strand_id
1 'polypeptide(L)'
;MNNTKKPVVLIVVDSLMNEPLQKVIKEGNAPALAYLMNNGQLHEEMISSYPTMSVTIDSTLLTGTYPNQHKVPGLIWFKEDENRIISYGSGISEIWNNGIKNVAIDSVVHLNDSHLSKEVQTLHEELANGNLSSASINGLLYRGNFQHRLNVPGLITMADLLPKDIHINGPTFFSLGTLAQYNPENNHHNFIWQRLGINNQFTANELKYLIKQKRLPAFTLAYLPDADASIHKYGPEHIKGIKEVDQSVQNILNSFPSWEAAIQEVTWIILGDSGQSYVLDDKKTSLIDLNQVLKNYSFWERKNPNAQLAIAVNERMAYIYALDQQVELSEIVNVLKEDERIGFIAWKSGQTNYVVSPHSEGELEFSPEGKYVDNYNQSWRIAGDASILDLNMTNEQQIIYQDYPDALARLHGALHSQEGRIIIVDAKPSYEFIEKHSHDHAGGGAHGSLHKVDSVVPIIVTGASKLPES
;
A
#
# COMPACT_ATOMS: atom_id res chain seq x y z
N MET A 1 15.67 -24.15 30.38
CA MET A 1 14.59 -23.18 30.11
C MET A 1 14.50 -23.04 28.61
N ASN A 2 13.45 -23.57 27.99
CA ASN A 2 13.21 -23.34 26.57
C ASN A 2 12.93 -21.85 26.38
N ASN A 3 13.86 -21.17 25.75
CA ASN A 3 13.72 -19.77 25.37
C ASN A 3 12.74 -19.72 24.18
N THR A 4 11.45 -19.96 24.43
CA THR A 4 10.41 -19.78 23.41
C THR A 4 10.36 -18.29 23.12
N LYS A 5 10.80 -17.90 21.91
CA LYS A 5 10.69 -16.51 21.45
C LYS A 5 9.22 -16.08 21.56
N LYS A 6 8.98 -14.87 22.02
CA LYS A 6 7.64 -14.28 22.07
C LYS A 6 7.04 -14.26 20.67
N PRO A 7 5.74 -14.59 20.49
CA PRO A 7 5.06 -14.32 19.24
C PRO A 7 5.07 -12.84 18.90
N VAL A 8 5.12 -12.53 17.62
CA VAL A 8 5.03 -11.15 17.09
C VAL A 8 3.65 -10.98 16.46
N VAL A 9 2.96 -9.92 16.85
CA VAL A 9 1.71 -9.49 16.23
C VAL A 9 1.96 -8.14 15.55
N LEU A 10 1.87 -8.13 14.24
CA LEU A 10 1.94 -6.93 13.40
C LEU A 10 0.51 -6.51 13.08
N ILE A 11 0.12 -5.33 13.54
CA ILE A 11 -1.15 -4.68 13.21
C ILE A 11 -0.84 -3.58 12.19
N VAL A 12 -1.30 -3.77 10.97
CA VAL A 12 -1.28 -2.73 9.94
C VAL A 12 -2.59 -1.97 10.03
N VAL A 13 -2.51 -0.66 10.20
CA VAL A 13 -3.67 0.24 10.27
C VAL A 13 -3.68 1.10 9.01
N ASP A 14 -4.70 0.91 8.20
CA ASP A 14 -4.87 1.62 6.94
C ASP A 14 -4.97 3.13 7.18
N SER A 15 -4.04 3.89 6.56
CA SER A 15 -3.95 5.35 6.65
C SER A 15 -3.72 5.92 8.07
N LEU A 16 -2.98 5.22 8.94
CA LEU A 16 -2.59 5.78 10.24
C LEU A 16 -1.47 6.80 10.07
N MET A 17 -1.74 8.05 10.41
CA MET A 17 -0.78 9.15 10.35
C MET A 17 -0.38 9.63 11.76
N ASN A 18 0.86 10.14 11.90
CA ASN A 18 1.40 10.53 13.21
C ASN A 18 0.63 11.71 13.86
N GLU A 19 0.38 12.80 13.14
CA GLU A 19 -0.28 13.98 13.71
C GLU A 19 -1.71 13.67 14.22
N PRO A 20 -2.60 13.01 13.45
CA PRO A 20 -3.91 12.59 13.93
C PRO A 20 -3.83 11.59 15.10
N LEU A 21 -2.85 10.67 15.10
CA LEU A 21 -2.60 9.75 16.22
C LEU A 21 -2.26 10.49 17.50
N GLN A 22 -1.30 11.41 17.46
CA GLN A 22 -0.90 12.23 18.59
C GLN A 22 -2.08 13.07 19.14
N LYS A 23 -2.88 13.64 18.24
CA LYS A 23 -4.07 14.41 18.60
C LYS A 23 -5.09 13.56 19.38
N VAL A 24 -5.41 12.37 18.86
CA VAL A 24 -6.38 11.45 19.51
C VAL A 24 -5.88 11.00 20.89
N ILE A 25 -4.58 10.71 21.01
CA ILE A 25 -3.94 10.33 22.28
C ILE A 25 -3.99 11.48 23.27
N LYS A 26 -3.64 12.70 22.84
CA LYS A 26 -3.69 13.91 23.69
C LYS A 26 -5.11 14.22 24.19
N GLU A 27 -6.13 13.94 23.40
CA GLU A 27 -7.52 14.06 23.79
C GLU A 27 -8.00 12.94 24.76
N GLY A 28 -7.16 11.93 25.03
CA GLY A 28 -7.53 10.78 25.88
C GLY A 28 -8.45 9.78 25.20
N ASN A 29 -8.58 9.84 23.87
CA ASN A 29 -9.52 9.04 23.08
C ASN A 29 -8.90 7.78 22.45
N ALA A 30 -7.61 7.50 22.73
CA ALA A 30 -6.88 6.32 22.25
C ALA A 30 -6.04 5.69 23.37
N PRO A 31 -6.68 5.17 24.45
CA PRO A 31 -5.95 4.69 25.63
C PRO A 31 -5.10 3.44 25.36
N ALA A 32 -5.48 2.55 24.41
CA ALA A 32 -4.69 1.37 24.11
C ALA A 32 -3.43 1.70 23.30
N LEU A 33 -3.56 2.56 22.28
CA LEU A 33 -2.41 3.05 21.51
C LEU A 33 -1.46 3.86 22.41
N ALA A 34 -2.01 4.74 23.25
CA ALA A 34 -1.22 5.47 24.25
C ALA A 34 -0.48 4.54 25.24
N TYR A 35 -1.15 3.47 25.69
CA TYR A 35 -0.52 2.47 26.57
C TYR A 35 0.66 1.77 25.89
N LEU A 36 0.46 1.33 24.63
CA LEU A 36 1.52 0.66 23.88
C LEU A 36 2.70 1.61 23.60
N MET A 37 2.43 2.85 23.22
CA MET A 37 3.48 3.87 23.03
C MET A 37 4.27 4.13 24.32
N ASN A 38 3.59 4.32 25.45
CA ASN A 38 4.23 4.64 26.73
C ASN A 38 5.05 3.47 27.32
N ASN A 39 4.77 2.23 26.90
CA ASN A 39 5.47 1.02 27.34
C ASN A 39 6.37 0.41 26.26
N GLY A 40 6.61 1.14 25.17
CA GLY A 40 7.41 0.73 24.02
C GLY A 40 8.20 1.88 23.44
N GLN A 41 8.33 1.85 22.13
CA GLN A 41 8.99 2.88 21.32
C GLN A 41 8.06 3.30 20.19
N LEU A 42 7.93 4.60 19.98
CA LEU A 42 7.33 5.21 18.78
C LEU A 42 8.47 5.72 17.89
N HIS A 43 8.45 5.33 16.62
CA HIS A 43 9.16 6.00 15.54
C HIS A 43 8.12 6.73 14.69
N GLU A 44 8.27 8.02 14.57
CA GLU A 44 7.26 8.88 13.92
C GLU A 44 7.39 8.92 12.41
N GLU A 45 8.54 8.49 11.87
CA GLU A 45 8.97 8.69 10.49
C GLU A 45 9.41 7.36 9.83
N MET A 46 8.55 6.34 9.85
CA MET A 46 8.76 5.18 8.99
C MET A 46 8.38 5.55 7.54
N ILE A 47 9.23 5.16 6.59
CA ILE A 47 8.99 5.45 5.18
C ILE A 47 8.24 4.29 4.52
N SER A 48 7.10 4.58 3.95
CA SER A 48 6.28 3.62 3.20
C SER A 48 6.82 3.38 1.78
N SER A 49 6.34 2.33 1.11
CA SER A 49 6.70 2.02 -0.27
C SER A 49 6.11 3.04 -1.27
N TYR A 50 6.47 2.93 -2.55
CA TYR A 50 5.93 3.75 -3.63
C TYR A 50 5.51 2.88 -4.82
N PRO A 51 4.29 3.15 -5.39
CA PRO A 51 3.27 4.10 -4.89
C PRO A 51 2.77 3.71 -3.50
N THR A 52 2.27 4.71 -2.74
CA THR A 52 1.73 4.50 -1.40
C THR A 52 0.33 3.87 -1.46
N MET A 53 0.21 2.74 -2.17
CA MET A 53 -0.99 1.92 -2.31
C MET A 53 -0.86 0.67 -1.45
N SER A 54 -1.88 0.34 -0.65
CA SER A 54 -1.83 -0.73 0.36
C SER A 54 -1.33 -2.07 -0.19
N VAL A 55 -1.72 -2.45 -1.43
CA VAL A 55 -1.24 -3.69 -2.06
C VAL A 55 0.27 -3.69 -2.33
N THR A 56 0.84 -2.55 -2.72
CA THR A 56 2.28 -2.37 -2.96
C THR A 56 3.04 -2.33 -1.63
N ILE A 57 2.47 -1.64 -0.64
CA ILE A 57 3.05 -1.52 0.70
C ILE A 57 3.08 -2.89 1.39
N ASP A 58 1.97 -3.61 1.41
CA ASP A 58 1.90 -4.96 1.98
C ASP A 58 2.87 -5.92 1.28
N SER A 59 3.02 -5.79 -0.06
CA SER A 59 3.99 -6.57 -0.81
C SER A 59 5.43 -6.26 -0.39
N THR A 60 5.78 -4.98 -0.23
CA THR A 60 7.09 -4.56 0.29
C THR A 60 7.29 -5.02 1.73
N LEU A 61 6.29 -4.84 2.60
CA LEU A 61 6.35 -5.19 4.02
C LEU A 61 6.59 -6.70 4.24
N LEU A 62 5.89 -7.54 3.46
CA LEU A 62 5.97 -9.00 3.64
C LEU A 62 7.07 -9.67 2.83
N THR A 63 7.67 -9.01 1.85
CA THR A 63 8.80 -9.57 1.07
C THR A 63 10.14 -8.91 1.38
N GLY A 64 10.14 -7.75 2.04
CA GLY A 64 11.35 -6.95 2.27
C GLY A 64 11.98 -6.41 0.99
N THR A 65 11.20 -6.29 -0.10
CA THR A 65 11.69 -5.86 -1.43
C THR A 65 10.83 -4.75 -2.01
N TYR A 66 11.39 -3.95 -2.93
CA TYR A 66 10.64 -2.93 -3.67
C TYR A 66 9.92 -3.52 -4.90
N PRO A 67 9.00 -2.74 -5.55
CA PRO A 67 8.22 -3.20 -6.69
C PRO A 67 9.03 -3.77 -7.86
N ASN A 68 10.25 -3.31 -8.10
CA ASN A 68 11.13 -3.89 -9.13
C ASN A 68 11.44 -5.38 -8.91
N GLN A 69 11.33 -5.87 -7.68
CA GLN A 69 11.56 -7.27 -7.32
C GLN A 69 10.24 -8.02 -7.10
N HIS A 70 9.35 -7.50 -6.25
CA HIS A 70 8.10 -8.20 -5.95
C HIS A 70 7.01 -8.08 -7.05
N LYS A 71 7.15 -7.16 -8.02
CA LYS A 71 6.33 -7.00 -9.24
C LYS A 71 4.87 -6.58 -9.04
N VAL A 72 4.49 -6.05 -7.88
CA VAL A 72 3.18 -5.46 -7.62
C VAL A 72 3.30 -3.94 -7.67
N PRO A 73 3.00 -3.29 -8.82
CA PRO A 73 3.34 -1.89 -9.03
C PRO A 73 2.35 -0.89 -8.41
N GLY A 74 1.12 -1.31 -8.12
CA GLY A 74 0.07 -0.42 -7.64
C GLY A 74 -1.25 -1.13 -7.45
N LEU A 75 -2.28 -0.37 -7.06
CA LEU A 75 -3.65 -0.83 -6.97
C LEU A 75 -4.25 -1.07 -8.35
N ILE A 76 -3.84 -0.24 -9.32
CA ILE A 76 -4.24 -0.29 -10.73
C ILE A 76 -2.98 -0.22 -11.58
N TRP A 77 -2.87 -1.12 -12.56
CA TRP A 77 -1.75 -1.16 -13.49
C TRP A 77 -2.11 -1.89 -14.78
N PHE A 78 -1.35 -1.66 -15.85
CA PHE A 78 -1.57 -2.34 -17.12
C PHE A 78 -0.62 -3.52 -17.26
N LYS A 79 -1.18 -4.71 -17.51
CA LYS A 79 -0.43 -5.94 -17.75
C LYS A 79 -0.28 -6.16 -19.25
N GLU A 80 0.90 -5.88 -19.77
CA GLU A 80 1.16 -5.82 -21.22
C GLU A 80 0.98 -7.18 -21.88
N ASP A 81 1.47 -8.27 -21.27
CA ASP A 81 1.35 -9.65 -21.79
C ASP A 81 -0.10 -10.15 -21.84
N GLU A 82 -0.99 -9.65 -20.98
CA GLU A 82 -2.42 -9.94 -20.98
C GLU A 82 -3.24 -8.87 -21.73
N ASN A 83 -2.60 -7.76 -22.14
CA ASN A 83 -3.23 -6.59 -22.76
C ASN A 83 -4.49 -6.14 -22.01
N ARG A 84 -4.38 -5.95 -20.71
CA ARG A 84 -5.50 -5.52 -19.86
C ARG A 84 -5.06 -4.70 -18.65
N ILE A 85 -5.98 -3.90 -18.14
CA ILE A 85 -5.85 -3.28 -16.82
C ILE A 85 -6.08 -4.34 -15.73
N ILE A 86 -5.15 -4.42 -14.79
CA ILE A 86 -5.30 -5.12 -13.52
C ILE A 86 -5.83 -4.09 -12.51
N SER A 87 -6.81 -4.49 -11.72
CA SER A 87 -7.31 -3.70 -10.59
C SER A 87 -7.61 -4.61 -9.41
N TYR A 88 -7.19 -4.19 -8.25
CA TYR A 88 -7.50 -4.89 -6.99
C TYR A 88 -8.69 -4.25 -6.26
N GLY A 89 -9.38 -3.28 -6.91
CA GLY A 89 -10.62 -2.66 -6.46
C GLY A 89 -10.40 -1.31 -5.79
N SER A 90 -10.61 -0.22 -6.52
CA SER A 90 -10.56 1.16 -6.01
C SER A 90 -11.95 1.80 -5.92
N GLY A 91 -12.77 1.67 -6.94
CA GLY A 91 -14.08 2.31 -7.02
C GLY A 91 -15.11 1.53 -7.83
N ILE A 92 -16.40 1.77 -7.57
CA ILE A 92 -17.52 1.05 -8.21
C ILE A 92 -17.47 1.22 -9.75
N SER A 93 -17.21 2.44 -10.24
CA SER A 93 -17.15 2.73 -11.69
C SER A 93 -16.05 1.96 -12.37
N GLU A 94 -14.87 1.92 -11.76
CA GLU A 94 -13.70 1.21 -12.23
C GLU A 94 -13.89 -0.31 -12.21
N ILE A 95 -14.46 -0.84 -11.12
CA ILE A 95 -14.81 -2.26 -10.99
C ILE A 95 -15.75 -2.68 -12.12
N TRP A 96 -16.76 -1.85 -12.49
CA TRP A 96 -17.65 -2.12 -13.61
C TRP A 96 -16.93 -2.10 -14.96
N ASN A 97 -16.00 -1.15 -15.18
CA ASN A 97 -15.25 -1.04 -16.43
C ASN A 97 -14.29 -2.21 -16.64
N ASN A 98 -13.56 -2.59 -15.61
CA ASN A 98 -12.58 -3.68 -15.66
C ASN A 98 -13.24 -5.07 -15.56
N GLY A 99 -14.52 -5.11 -15.17
CA GLY A 99 -15.31 -6.32 -14.96
C GLY A 99 -15.19 -6.83 -13.53
N ILE A 100 -16.30 -6.82 -12.81
CA ILE A 100 -16.39 -7.20 -11.38
C ILE A 100 -15.72 -8.55 -11.11
N LYS A 101 -15.89 -9.52 -12.00
CA LYS A 101 -15.29 -10.85 -11.89
C LYS A 101 -13.76 -10.80 -11.94
N ASN A 102 -13.19 -10.01 -12.86
CA ASN A 102 -11.74 -9.88 -12.99
C ASN A 102 -11.15 -9.24 -11.74
N VAL A 103 -11.74 -8.14 -11.27
CA VAL A 103 -11.29 -7.45 -10.05
C VAL A 103 -11.36 -8.39 -8.84
N ALA A 104 -12.45 -9.15 -8.69
CA ALA A 104 -12.60 -10.10 -7.59
C ALA A 104 -11.53 -11.22 -7.62
N ILE A 105 -11.27 -11.81 -8.79
CA ILE A 105 -10.28 -12.89 -8.90
C ILE A 105 -8.85 -12.35 -8.82
N ASP A 106 -8.57 -11.16 -9.38
CA ASP A 106 -7.27 -10.51 -9.29
C ASP A 106 -6.92 -10.20 -7.82
N SER A 107 -7.88 -9.66 -7.05
CA SER A 107 -7.66 -9.32 -5.64
C SER A 107 -7.52 -10.55 -4.73
N VAL A 108 -8.42 -11.54 -4.93
CA VAL A 108 -8.50 -12.70 -4.01
C VAL A 108 -7.47 -13.78 -4.37
N VAL A 109 -7.11 -13.92 -5.64
CA VAL A 109 -6.24 -15.03 -6.08
C VAL A 109 -4.96 -14.53 -6.74
N HIS A 110 -5.09 -13.79 -7.86
CA HIS A 110 -3.94 -13.51 -8.72
C HIS A 110 -2.88 -12.64 -8.05
N LEU A 111 -3.27 -11.68 -7.18
CA LEU A 111 -2.32 -10.87 -6.42
C LEU A 111 -1.26 -11.76 -5.74
N ASN A 112 -1.70 -12.79 -5.04
CA ASN A 112 -0.84 -13.68 -4.26
C ASN A 112 -0.26 -14.85 -5.07
N ASP A 113 -0.93 -15.27 -6.14
CA ASP A 113 -0.49 -16.44 -6.92
C ASP A 113 0.39 -16.09 -8.11
N SER A 114 0.01 -15.12 -8.93
CA SER A 114 0.65 -14.85 -10.22
C SER A 114 1.18 -13.43 -10.41
N HIS A 115 0.65 -12.42 -9.69
CA HIS A 115 1.14 -11.05 -9.81
C HIS A 115 2.35 -10.79 -8.91
N LEU A 116 2.33 -11.30 -7.68
CA LEU A 116 3.50 -11.29 -6.82
C LEU A 116 4.58 -12.23 -7.40
N SER A 117 5.77 -11.70 -7.64
CA SER A 117 6.89 -12.46 -8.21
C SER A 117 7.18 -13.75 -7.44
N LYS A 118 7.44 -14.82 -8.17
CA LYS A 118 7.88 -16.11 -7.58
C LYS A 118 9.36 -16.08 -7.18
N GLU A 119 10.12 -15.06 -7.58
CA GLU A 119 11.54 -14.90 -7.26
C GLU A 119 11.76 -14.34 -5.85
N VAL A 120 10.73 -13.75 -5.24
CA VAL A 120 10.76 -13.29 -3.85
C VAL A 120 9.96 -14.21 -2.94
N GLN A 121 10.41 -14.37 -1.71
CA GLN A 121 9.69 -15.09 -0.66
C GLN A 121 8.95 -14.09 0.23
N THR A 122 7.76 -14.47 0.69
CA THR A 122 7.08 -13.74 1.75
C THR A 122 7.58 -14.17 3.12
N LEU A 123 7.40 -13.33 4.12
CA LEU A 123 7.68 -13.67 5.52
C LEU A 123 6.93 -14.94 5.97
N HIS A 124 5.72 -15.18 5.45
CA HIS A 124 4.97 -16.40 5.73
C HIS A 124 5.65 -17.66 5.17
N GLU A 125 6.20 -17.56 3.96
CA GLU A 125 6.96 -18.65 3.31
C GLU A 125 8.27 -18.92 4.04
N GLU A 126 9.00 -17.88 4.42
CA GLU A 126 10.27 -18.00 5.18
C GLU A 126 10.05 -18.64 6.55
N LEU A 127 9.02 -18.21 7.28
CA LEU A 127 8.68 -18.80 8.57
C LEU A 127 8.29 -20.29 8.44
N ALA A 128 7.50 -20.64 7.43
CA ALA A 128 7.14 -22.02 7.15
C ALA A 128 8.36 -22.89 6.81
N ASN A 129 9.31 -22.37 6.03
CA ASN A 129 10.58 -23.02 5.73
C ASN A 129 11.44 -23.24 6.99
N GLY A 130 11.31 -22.33 7.96
CA GLY A 130 11.91 -22.43 9.30
C GLY A 130 11.10 -23.30 10.29
N ASN A 131 10.05 -24.01 9.86
CA ASN A 131 9.11 -24.76 10.69
C ASN A 131 8.42 -23.92 11.76
N LEU A 132 8.19 -22.64 11.48
CA LEU A 132 7.44 -21.74 12.33
C LEU A 132 6.07 -21.48 11.70
N SER A 133 5.04 -21.46 12.54
CA SER A 133 3.69 -21.12 12.11
C SER A 133 3.49 -19.61 12.02
N SER A 134 2.63 -19.19 11.10
CA SER A 134 2.22 -17.78 10.95
C SER A 134 0.73 -17.68 10.68
N ALA A 135 0.18 -16.47 10.85
CA ALA A 135 -1.21 -16.14 10.58
C ALA A 135 -1.32 -14.87 9.74
N SER A 136 -2.32 -14.81 8.85
CA SER A 136 -2.79 -13.59 8.21
C SER A 136 -4.28 -13.42 8.46
N ILE A 137 -4.66 -12.24 8.95
CA ILE A 137 -6.05 -11.86 9.24
C ILE A 137 -6.38 -10.62 8.42
N ASN A 138 -7.19 -10.79 7.38
CA ASN A 138 -7.56 -9.73 6.44
C ASN A 138 -6.38 -9.05 5.73
N GLY A 139 -5.17 -9.62 5.76
CA GLY A 139 -4.05 -9.11 4.99
C GLY A 139 -4.31 -9.23 3.49
N LEU A 140 -3.98 -8.20 2.72
CA LEU A 140 -4.10 -8.21 1.27
C LEU A 140 -3.09 -9.16 0.65
N LEU A 141 -1.87 -9.14 1.15
CA LEU A 141 -0.84 -10.10 0.82
C LEU A 141 -0.77 -11.20 1.87
N TYR A 142 -0.87 -12.43 1.44
CA TYR A 142 -0.94 -13.60 2.34
C TYR A 142 -0.26 -14.86 1.80
N ARG A 143 0.46 -14.79 0.67
CA ARG A 143 1.09 -15.98 0.10
C ARG A 143 1.94 -16.73 1.13
N GLY A 144 1.73 -18.04 1.20
CA GLY A 144 2.39 -18.96 2.13
C GLY A 144 2.40 -20.39 1.61
N ASN A 145 2.87 -21.35 2.42
CA ASN A 145 3.10 -22.73 1.98
C ASN A 145 1.93 -23.70 2.28
N PHE A 146 0.84 -23.21 2.88
CA PHE A 146 -0.29 -24.05 3.27
C PHE A 146 -1.49 -23.82 2.36
N GLN A 147 -2.07 -24.90 1.83
CA GLN A 147 -3.25 -24.81 0.99
C GLN A 147 -4.51 -24.57 1.82
N HIS A 148 -5.31 -23.60 1.41
CA HIS A 148 -6.63 -23.28 1.97
C HIS A 148 -7.68 -23.33 0.87
N ARG A 149 -8.88 -23.83 1.24
CA ARG A 149 -10.07 -23.77 0.41
C ARG A 149 -10.93 -22.58 0.87
N LEU A 150 -11.29 -21.70 -0.03
CA LEU A 150 -12.15 -20.57 0.28
C LEU A 150 -13.62 -20.97 0.35
N ASN A 151 -14.33 -20.42 1.33
CA ASN A 151 -15.77 -20.57 1.47
C ASN A 151 -16.49 -19.43 0.72
N VAL A 152 -16.71 -19.61 -0.59
CA VAL A 152 -17.36 -18.59 -1.41
C VAL A 152 -18.86 -18.59 -1.15
N PRO A 153 -19.46 -17.48 -0.66
CA PRO A 153 -20.90 -17.37 -0.44
C PRO A 153 -21.70 -17.64 -1.72
N GLY A 154 -22.81 -18.37 -1.59
CA GLY A 154 -23.63 -18.79 -2.74
C GLY A 154 -24.10 -17.64 -3.62
N LEU A 155 -24.41 -16.45 -3.04
CA LEU A 155 -24.78 -15.25 -3.81
C LEU A 155 -23.65 -14.76 -4.71
N ILE A 156 -22.40 -14.81 -4.25
CA ILE A 156 -21.20 -14.41 -5.01
C ILE A 156 -20.99 -15.38 -6.19
N THR A 157 -21.17 -16.69 -5.93
CA THR A 157 -21.08 -17.73 -6.97
C THR A 157 -22.23 -17.61 -7.99
N MET A 158 -23.46 -17.37 -7.53
CA MET A 158 -24.63 -17.18 -8.42
C MET A 158 -24.51 -15.92 -9.29
N ALA A 159 -23.85 -14.88 -8.79
CA ALA A 159 -23.54 -13.66 -9.54
C ALA A 159 -22.33 -13.83 -10.47
N ASP A 160 -21.74 -15.01 -10.57
CA ASP A 160 -20.52 -15.33 -11.36
C ASP A 160 -19.31 -14.43 -11.03
N LEU A 161 -19.21 -13.97 -9.78
CA LEU A 161 -18.11 -13.09 -9.34
C LEU A 161 -16.87 -13.89 -8.96
N LEU A 162 -17.04 -15.00 -8.26
CA LEU A 162 -15.97 -15.94 -7.92
C LEU A 162 -16.42 -17.38 -8.15
N PRO A 163 -15.52 -18.28 -8.59
CA PRO A 163 -15.80 -19.71 -8.65
C PRO A 163 -16.17 -20.27 -7.26
N LYS A 164 -16.97 -21.33 -7.25
CA LYS A 164 -17.38 -22.00 -6.00
C LYS A 164 -16.22 -22.67 -5.27
N ASP A 165 -15.26 -23.17 -6.03
CA ASP A 165 -14.14 -23.95 -5.53
C ASP A 165 -12.83 -23.24 -5.84
N ILE A 166 -12.33 -22.48 -4.88
CA ILE A 166 -11.07 -21.73 -4.98
C ILE A 166 -10.12 -22.29 -3.91
N HIS A 167 -8.93 -22.62 -4.38
CA HIS A 167 -7.82 -23.00 -3.52
C HIS A 167 -6.73 -21.92 -3.63
N ILE A 168 -6.18 -21.53 -2.49
CA ILE A 168 -5.08 -20.57 -2.38
C ILE A 168 -3.98 -21.14 -1.48
N ASN A 169 -2.78 -20.59 -1.62
CA ASN A 169 -1.68 -20.88 -0.71
C ASN A 169 -1.50 -19.70 0.25
N GLY A 170 -1.56 -19.97 1.54
CA GLY A 170 -1.47 -18.97 2.60
C GLY A 170 -0.64 -19.43 3.80
N PRO A 171 -0.63 -18.66 4.90
CA PRO A 171 0.03 -19.06 6.15
C PRO A 171 -0.69 -20.21 6.86
N THR A 172 -0.14 -20.69 7.96
CA THR A 172 -0.74 -21.79 8.77
C THR A 172 -2.18 -21.48 9.21
N PHE A 173 -2.42 -20.24 9.63
CA PHE A 173 -3.75 -19.73 9.97
C PHE A 173 -4.11 -18.61 9.01
N PHE A 174 -5.19 -18.77 8.29
CA PHE A 174 -5.63 -17.80 7.28
C PHE A 174 -7.07 -17.40 7.51
N SER A 175 -7.32 -16.07 7.51
CA SER A 175 -8.65 -15.49 7.61
C SER A 175 -8.77 -14.30 6.65
N LEU A 176 -9.82 -14.30 5.82
CA LEU A 176 -10.13 -13.26 4.84
C LEU A 176 -11.65 -13.05 4.80
N GLY A 177 -12.15 -12.33 5.78
CA GLY A 177 -13.57 -12.12 5.94
C GLY A 177 -14.37 -13.41 5.88
N THR A 178 -15.48 -13.41 5.16
CA THR A 178 -16.34 -14.60 4.97
C THR A 178 -15.73 -15.69 4.10
N LEU A 179 -14.71 -15.35 3.30
CA LEU A 179 -14.07 -16.32 2.40
C LEU A 179 -13.24 -17.35 3.15
N ALA A 180 -12.64 -16.96 4.27
CA ALA A 180 -11.89 -17.83 5.14
C ALA A 180 -11.94 -17.30 6.58
N GLN A 181 -12.36 -18.09 7.54
CA GLN A 181 -12.34 -17.76 8.97
C GLN A 181 -12.00 -19.01 9.78
N TYR A 182 -11.27 -18.83 10.87
CA TYR A 182 -10.96 -19.91 11.79
C TYR A 182 -11.72 -19.81 13.12
N ASN A 183 -12.32 -18.65 13.42
CA ASN A 183 -13.24 -18.49 14.54
C ASN A 183 -14.70 -18.75 14.08
N PRO A 184 -15.31 -19.89 14.43
CA PRO A 184 -16.65 -20.23 13.96
C PRO A 184 -17.76 -19.32 14.52
N GLU A 185 -17.46 -18.55 15.57
CA GLU A 185 -18.41 -17.66 16.21
C GLU A 185 -18.37 -16.22 15.62
N ASN A 186 -17.46 -15.93 14.69
CA ASN A 186 -17.28 -14.59 14.11
C ASN A 186 -18.26 -14.29 12.96
N ASN A 187 -19.56 -14.49 13.21
CA ASN A 187 -20.62 -14.38 12.19
C ASN A 187 -21.40 -13.06 12.22
N HIS A 188 -21.06 -12.14 13.11
CA HIS A 188 -21.82 -10.90 13.29
C HIS A 188 -21.23 -9.71 12.51
N HIS A 189 -20.06 -9.85 11.92
CA HIS A 189 -19.33 -8.76 11.26
C HIS A 189 -18.92 -9.08 9.82
N ASN A 190 -19.57 -10.06 9.19
CA ASN A 190 -19.21 -10.61 7.89
C ASN A 190 -20.28 -10.46 6.81
N PHE A 191 -21.28 -9.61 7.00
CA PHE A 191 -22.34 -9.33 6.03
C PHE A 191 -21.84 -8.48 4.86
N ILE A 192 -22.59 -8.45 3.73
CA ILE A 192 -22.25 -7.66 2.53
C ILE A 192 -22.05 -6.19 2.87
N TRP A 193 -22.95 -5.59 3.69
CA TRP A 193 -22.83 -4.20 4.13
C TRP A 193 -21.69 -3.94 5.12
N GLN A 194 -21.02 -4.96 5.59
CA GLN A 194 -19.80 -4.94 6.42
C GLN A 194 -18.57 -5.40 5.62
N ARG A 195 -18.55 -5.16 4.32
CA ARG A 195 -17.48 -5.54 3.40
C ARG A 195 -17.10 -7.02 3.50
N LEU A 196 -18.11 -7.90 3.71
CA LEU A 196 -17.91 -9.35 3.84
C LEU A 196 -16.90 -9.74 4.93
N GLY A 197 -16.76 -8.94 5.99
CA GLY A 197 -15.80 -9.18 7.07
C GLY A 197 -14.43 -8.52 6.89
N ILE A 198 -14.22 -7.75 5.83
CA ILE A 198 -13.01 -6.92 5.70
C ILE A 198 -13.23 -5.63 6.50
N ASN A 199 -13.09 -5.74 7.83
CA ASN A 199 -13.29 -4.64 8.77
C ASN A 199 -12.56 -4.90 10.10
N ASN A 200 -12.36 -3.82 10.88
CA ASN A 200 -11.60 -3.86 12.13
C ASN A 200 -12.18 -4.84 13.15
N GLN A 201 -13.51 -4.90 13.28
CA GLN A 201 -14.15 -5.74 14.30
C GLN A 201 -13.99 -7.23 14.00
N PHE A 202 -14.10 -7.61 12.73
CA PHE A 202 -13.86 -9.00 12.31
C PHE A 202 -12.40 -9.38 12.58
N THR A 203 -11.45 -8.54 12.16
CA THR A 203 -10.01 -8.75 12.39
C THR A 203 -9.70 -8.91 13.88
N ALA A 204 -10.22 -8.02 14.72
CA ALA A 204 -10.03 -8.10 16.17
C ALA A 204 -10.60 -9.40 16.75
N ASN A 205 -11.76 -9.86 16.30
CA ASN A 205 -12.37 -11.09 16.81
C ASN A 205 -11.60 -12.36 16.41
N GLU A 206 -11.06 -12.42 15.19
CA GLU A 206 -10.18 -13.52 14.75
C GLU A 206 -8.90 -13.57 15.60
N LEU A 207 -8.25 -12.42 15.81
CA LEU A 207 -7.03 -12.35 16.63
C LEU A 207 -7.31 -12.72 18.10
N LYS A 208 -8.40 -12.22 18.70
CA LYS A 208 -8.85 -12.58 20.04
C LYS A 208 -9.08 -14.08 20.19
N TYR A 209 -9.60 -14.74 19.17
CA TYR A 209 -9.82 -16.18 19.18
C TYR A 209 -8.48 -16.92 19.29
N LEU A 210 -7.46 -16.57 18.49
CA LEU A 210 -6.13 -17.17 18.59
C LEU A 210 -5.50 -16.96 19.98
N ILE A 211 -5.64 -15.76 20.56
CA ILE A 211 -5.15 -15.44 21.89
C ILE A 211 -5.83 -16.32 22.96
N LYS A 212 -7.17 -16.34 22.98
CA LYS A 212 -7.95 -17.10 23.97
C LYS A 212 -7.72 -18.61 23.87
N GLN A 213 -7.52 -19.12 22.67
CA GLN A 213 -7.21 -20.54 22.44
C GLN A 213 -5.74 -20.88 22.70
N LYS A 214 -4.90 -19.91 23.09
CA LYS A 214 -3.44 -20.06 23.25
C LYS A 214 -2.77 -20.64 21.99
N ARG A 215 -3.20 -20.17 20.82
CA ARG A 215 -2.78 -20.62 19.50
C ARG A 215 -2.12 -19.52 18.67
N LEU A 216 -1.66 -18.43 19.29
CA LEU A 216 -0.89 -17.42 18.59
C LEU A 216 0.35 -18.06 17.96
N PRO A 217 0.53 -17.95 16.63
CA PRO A 217 1.72 -18.46 15.95
C PRO A 217 2.93 -17.56 16.21
N ALA A 218 4.10 -17.91 15.67
CA ALA A 218 5.32 -17.12 15.81
C ALA A 218 5.16 -15.70 15.25
N PHE A 219 4.38 -15.54 14.19
CA PHE A 219 4.05 -14.24 13.57
C PHE A 219 2.56 -14.20 13.18
N THR A 220 1.93 -13.06 13.43
CA THR A 220 0.54 -12.76 12.99
C THR A 220 0.50 -11.40 12.35
N LEU A 221 0.04 -11.34 11.10
CA LEU A 221 -0.40 -10.11 10.44
C LEU A 221 -1.89 -9.91 10.72
N ALA A 222 -2.29 -8.74 11.19
CA ALA A 222 -3.68 -8.33 11.38
C ALA A 222 -3.91 -6.96 10.73
N TYR A 223 -4.80 -6.90 9.73
CA TYR A 223 -5.08 -5.68 8.98
C TYR A 223 -6.35 -5.01 9.48
N LEU A 224 -6.29 -3.70 9.77
CA LEU A 224 -7.39 -2.86 10.25
C LEU A 224 -7.74 -1.78 9.22
N PRO A 225 -8.70 -2.02 8.30
CA PRO A 225 -8.93 -1.18 7.11
C PRO A 225 -9.86 0.01 7.31
N ASP A 226 -10.55 0.17 8.46
CA ASP A 226 -11.71 1.06 8.51
C ASP A 226 -11.34 2.55 8.60
N ALA A 227 -10.12 2.91 9.02
CA ALA A 227 -9.71 4.29 9.18
C ALA A 227 -9.60 5.00 7.81
N ASP A 228 -9.04 4.33 6.81
CA ASP A 228 -8.86 4.84 5.45
C ASP A 228 -10.14 5.42 4.84
N ALA A 229 -11.23 4.66 4.81
CA ALA A 229 -12.49 5.11 4.23
C ALA A 229 -13.04 6.39 4.86
N SER A 230 -12.78 6.63 6.15
CA SER A 230 -13.19 7.85 6.83
C SER A 230 -12.30 9.04 6.47
N ILE A 231 -11.01 8.80 6.24
CA ILE A 231 -10.04 9.83 5.85
C ILE A 231 -10.25 10.22 4.39
N HIS A 232 -10.46 9.29 3.49
CA HIS A 232 -10.85 9.56 2.10
C HIS A 232 -12.07 10.46 2.00
N LYS A 233 -13.05 10.28 2.90
CA LYS A 233 -14.28 11.05 2.85
C LYS A 233 -14.20 12.42 3.52
N TYR A 234 -13.46 12.56 4.61
CA TYR A 234 -13.49 13.75 5.48
C TYR A 234 -12.14 14.44 5.62
N GLY A 235 -11.10 13.92 4.96
CA GLY A 235 -9.74 14.45 4.97
C GLY A 235 -8.86 13.91 6.11
N PRO A 236 -7.53 14.17 6.01
CA PRO A 236 -6.51 13.57 6.88
C PRO A 236 -6.63 13.96 8.36
N GLU A 237 -7.26 15.10 8.68
CA GLU A 237 -7.51 15.54 10.06
C GLU A 237 -8.62 14.77 10.77
N HIS A 238 -9.31 13.85 10.07
CA HIS A 238 -10.47 13.15 10.60
C HIS A 238 -10.06 12.00 11.54
N ILE A 239 -10.28 12.20 12.84
CA ILE A 239 -9.79 11.31 13.92
C ILE A 239 -10.73 10.15 14.28
N LYS A 240 -11.93 10.08 13.72
CA LYS A 240 -12.92 9.05 14.11
C LYS A 240 -12.42 7.64 13.82
N GLY A 241 -11.82 7.41 12.66
CA GLY A 241 -11.27 6.10 12.27
C GLY A 241 -10.21 5.61 13.25
N ILE A 242 -9.33 6.50 13.74
CA ILE A 242 -8.28 6.15 14.72
C ILE A 242 -8.90 5.77 16.07
N LYS A 243 -9.99 6.43 16.51
CA LYS A 243 -10.73 6.04 17.73
C LYS A 243 -11.32 4.63 17.60
N GLU A 244 -11.84 4.27 16.43
CA GLU A 244 -12.37 2.94 16.14
C GLU A 244 -11.28 1.87 16.07
N VAL A 245 -10.09 2.22 15.56
CA VAL A 245 -8.88 1.39 15.61
C VAL A 245 -8.49 1.14 17.07
N ASP A 246 -8.37 2.20 17.89
CA ASP A 246 -8.02 2.05 19.30
C ASP A 246 -9.00 1.16 20.07
N GLN A 247 -10.30 1.28 19.79
CA GLN A 247 -11.32 0.40 20.37
C GLN A 247 -11.08 -1.07 20.00
N SER A 248 -10.63 -1.34 18.77
CA SER A 248 -10.28 -2.68 18.32
C SER A 248 -9.03 -3.21 19.03
N VAL A 249 -8.02 -2.36 19.20
CA VAL A 249 -6.80 -2.67 19.96
C VAL A 249 -7.12 -2.91 21.43
N GLN A 250 -7.98 -2.08 22.07
CA GLN A 250 -8.46 -2.32 23.44
C GLN A 250 -9.11 -3.71 23.56
N ASN A 251 -9.99 -4.04 22.62
CA ASN A 251 -10.67 -5.35 22.60
C ASN A 251 -9.70 -6.51 22.50
N ILE A 252 -8.60 -6.35 21.75
CA ILE A 252 -7.53 -7.34 21.59
C ILE A 252 -6.76 -7.47 22.92
N LEU A 253 -6.26 -6.36 23.48
CA LEU A 253 -5.48 -6.36 24.73
C LEU A 253 -6.30 -6.88 25.92
N ASN A 254 -7.59 -6.61 25.97
CA ASN A 254 -8.52 -7.12 26.99
C ASN A 254 -8.77 -8.65 26.88
N SER A 255 -8.17 -9.33 25.91
CA SER A 255 -8.17 -10.80 25.83
C SER A 255 -7.11 -11.44 26.71
N PHE A 256 -6.21 -10.68 27.25
CA PHE A 256 -5.21 -11.07 28.24
C PHE A 256 -5.72 -10.74 29.66
N PRO A 257 -5.12 -11.33 30.71
CA PRO A 257 -5.46 -11.02 32.12
C PRO A 257 -5.28 -9.53 32.48
N SER A 258 -4.31 -8.88 31.85
CA SER A 258 -4.07 -7.43 31.93
C SER A 258 -3.29 -6.97 30.68
N TRP A 259 -3.22 -5.67 30.47
CA TRP A 259 -2.42 -5.11 29.37
C TRP A 259 -0.91 -5.32 29.60
N GLU A 260 -0.46 -5.36 30.88
CA GLU A 260 0.92 -5.74 31.24
C GLU A 260 1.22 -7.17 30.81
N ALA A 261 0.30 -8.11 31.03
CA ALA A 261 0.45 -9.48 30.57
C ALA A 261 0.52 -9.55 29.02
N ALA A 262 -0.29 -8.75 28.32
CA ALA A 262 -0.26 -8.68 26.87
C ALA A 262 1.11 -8.31 26.31
N ILE A 263 1.77 -7.30 26.87
CA ILE A 263 3.09 -6.86 26.41
C ILE A 263 4.24 -7.74 26.94
N GLN A 264 4.01 -8.51 28.01
CA GLN A 264 4.96 -9.51 28.49
C GLN A 264 4.93 -10.78 27.64
N GLU A 265 3.76 -11.18 27.14
CA GLU A 265 3.57 -12.44 26.39
C GLU A 265 3.78 -12.25 24.89
N VAL A 266 3.54 -11.05 24.34
CA VAL A 266 3.54 -10.77 22.89
C VAL A 266 4.39 -9.54 22.60
N THR A 267 5.09 -9.56 21.46
CA THR A 267 5.66 -8.36 20.85
C THR A 267 4.63 -7.77 19.90
N TRP A 268 4.24 -6.54 20.15
CA TRP A 268 3.28 -5.77 19.35
C TRP A 268 4.02 -4.80 18.43
N ILE A 269 3.68 -4.82 17.16
CA ILE A 269 4.10 -3.83 16.17
C ILE A 269 2.82 -3.26 15.58
N ILE A 270 2.61 -1.95 15.70
CA ILE A 270 1.47 -1.25 15.08
C ILE A 270 2.04 -0.19 14.17
N LEU A 271 1.66 -0.21 12.91
CA LEU A 271 2.15 0.76 11.92
C LEU A 271 1.02 1.25 11.01
N GLY A 272 1.20 2.47 10.48
CA GLY A 272 0.45 2.94 9.33
C GLY A 272 1.06 2.39 8.05
N ASP A 273 0.25 2.16 7.03
CA ASP A 273 0.74 1.81 5.70
C ASP A 273 0.99 3.05 4.83
N SER A 274 0.08 4.04 4.85
CA SER A 274 0.20 5.30 4.12
C SER A 274 -0.24 6.50 4.95
N GLY A 275 0.29 7.68 4.60
CA GLY A 275 -0.34 8.96 4.92
C GLY A 275 -1.33 9.35 3.82
N GLN A 276 -2.02 10.47 4.00
CA GLN A 276 -2.92 11.04 2.99
C GLN A 276 -2.77 12.56 2.92
N SER A 277 -2.87 13.10 1.72
CA SER A 277 -2.94 14.55 1.46
C SER A 277 -4.41 14.98 1.31
N TYR A 278 -4.76 16.13 1.87
CA TYR A 278 -6.07 16.74 1.59
C TYR A 278 -6.16 17.17 0.12
N VAL A 279 -7.21 16.74 -0.57
CA VAL A 279 -7.53 17.17 -1.94
C VAL A 279 -8.49 18.35 -1.86
N LEU A 280 -8.19 19.44 -2.59
CA LEU A 280 -9.02 20.67 -2.56
C LEU A 280 -10.47 20.37 -2.96
N ASP A 281 -11.41 21.11 -2.37
CA ASP A 281 -12.86 20.91 -2.58
C ASP A 281 -13.32 21.16 -4.02
N ASP A 282 -12.70 22.14 -4.71
CA ASP A 282 -13.06 22.46 -6.08
C ASP A 282 -12.46 21.45 -7.07
N LYS A 283 -13.29 20.54 -7.57
CA LYS A 283 -12.92 19.50 -8.52
C LYS A 283 -12.22 20.01 -9.78
N LYS A 284 -12.57 21.22 -10.25
CA LYS A 284 -11.96 21.79 -11.45
C LYS A 284 -10.52 22.18 -11.24
N THR A 285 -10.20 22.57 -10.01
CA THR A 285 -8.85 22.99 -9.63
C THR A 285 -8.02 21.80 -9.17
N SER A 286 -8.61 20.89 -8.37
CA SER A 286 -7.89 19.82 -7.68
C SER A 286 -7.64 18.58 -8.54
N LEU A 287 -8.52 18.29 -9.50
CA LEU A 287 -8.43 17.04 -10.28
C LEU A 287 -7.70 17.27 -11.62
N ILE A 288 -6.71 16.41 -11.87
CA ILE A 288 -5.92 16.39 -13.10
C ILE A 288 -6.48 15.27 -13.99
N ASP A 289 -7.33 15.63 -14.95
CA ASP A 289 -7.93 14.66 -15.89
C ASP A 289 -6.92 14.30 -17.00
N LEU A 290 -6.29 13.13 -16.85
CA LEU A 290 -5.27 12.65 -17.79
C LEU A 290 -5.85 12.39 -19.20
N ASN A 291 -7.13 12.07 -19.34
CA ASN A 291 -7.75 11.95 -20.66
C ASN A 291 -7.88 13.32 -21.36
N GLN A 292 -8.09 14.40 -20.60
CA GLN A 292 -8.12 15.76 -21.14
C GLN A 292 -6.72 16.29 -21.43
N VAL A 293 -5.77 16.07 -20.53
CA VAL A 293 -4.36 16.48 -20.73
C VAL A 293 -3.78 15.81 -21.98
N LEU A 294 -4.01 14.51 -22.14
CA LEU A 294 -3.47 13.71 -23.25
C LEU A 294 -4.49 13.47 -24.38
N LYS A 295 -5.43 14.39 -24.58
CA LYS A 295 -6.57 14.25 -25.51
C LYS A 295 -6.23 13.95 -26.98
N ASN A 296 -4.99 14.16 -27.38
CA ASN A 296 -4.50 13.89 -28.75
C ASN A 296 -4.18 12.41 -28.98
N TYR A 297 -4.20 11.59 -27.92
CA TYR A 297 -3.94 10.15 -28.00
C TYR A 297 -5.21 9.35 -27.83
N SER A 298 -5.23 8.12 -28.35
CA SER A 298 -6.27 7.13 -28.08
C SER A 298 -5.91 6.32 -26.84
N PHE A 299 -6.92 6.05 -25.99
CA PHE A 299 -6.72 5.35 -24.74
C PHE A 299 -7.23 3.91 -24.81
N TRP A 300 -6.50 3.03 -24.10
CA TRP A 300 -6.91 1.66 -23.94
C TRP A 300 -8.25 1.58 -23.20
N GLU A 301 -9.17 0.88 -23.80
CA GLU A 301 -10.42 0.43 -23.17
C GLU A 301 -10.63 -1.03 -23.59
N ARG A 302 -11.37 -1.78 -22.82
CA ARG A 302 -11.70 -3.18 -23.15
C ARG A 302 -12.29 -3.35 -24.56
N LYS A 303 -12.96 -2.31 -25.06
CA LYS A 303 -13.53 -2.26 -26.43
C LYS A 303 -12.56 -1.70 -27.47
N ASN A 304 -11.47 -1.09 -27.05
CA ASN A 304 -10.42 -0.53 -27.90
C ASN A 304 -9.02 -0.97 -27.41
N PRO A 305 -8.66 -2.27 -27.57
CA PRO A 305 -7.41 -2.80 -27.02
C PRO A 305 -6.16 -2.39 -27.81
N ASN A 306 -6.32 -1.79 -29.00
CA ASN A 306 -5.22 -1.35 -29.89
C ASN A 306 -5.01 0.17 -29.81
N ALA A 307 -5.15 0.74 -28.63
CA ALA A 307 -4.94 2.17 -28.40
C ALA A 307 -3.45 2.52 -28.28
N GLN A 308 -3.15 3.82 -28.32
CA GLN A 308 -1.79 4.33 -28.21
C GLN A 308 -1.27 4.31 -26.77
N LEU A 309 -2.15 4.60 -25.80
CA LEU A 309 -1.80 4.70 -24.38
C LEU A 309 -2.75 3.86 -23.52
N ALA A 310 -2.22 3.31 -22.42
CA ALA A 310 -3.03 2.89 -21.29
C ALA A 310 -2.71 3.78 -20.07
N ILE A 311 -3.74 4.17 -19.33
CA ILE A 311 -3.59 4.98 -18.11
C ILE A 311 -4.05 4.15 -16.92
N ALA A 312 -3.25 4.12 -15.87
CA ALA A 312 -3.56 3.46 -14.61
C ALA A 312 -3.37 4.45 -13.46
N VAL A 313 -4.49 5.05 -13.03
CA VAL A 313 -4.49 6.05 -11.94
C VAL A 313 -4.46 5.34 -10.60
N ASN A 314 -3.54 5.74 -9.76
CA ASN A 314 -3.41 5.37 -8.35
C ASN A 314 -3.48 6.67 -7.51
N GLU A 315 -4.61 7.35 -7.60
CA GLU A 315 -4.95 8.59 -6.90
C GLU A 315 -3.97 9.74 -7.19
N ARG A 316 -2.98 9.97 -6.32
CA ARG A 316 -2.02 11.07 -6.48
C ARG A 316 -0.79 10.71 -7.32
N MET A 317 -0.74 9.51 -7.86
CA MET A 317 0.19 9.13 -8.92
C MET A 317 -0.54 8.37 -10.03
N ALA A 318 0.06 8.31 -11.22
CA ALA A 318 -0.45 7.47 -12.29
C ALA A 318 0.69 6.90 -13.12
N TYR A 319 0.42 5.70 -13.66
CA TYR A 319 1.22 5.11 -14.72
C TYR A 319 0.60 5.43 -16.08
N ILE A 320 1.42 5.82 -17.05
CA ILE A 320 1.06 6.00 -18.45
C ILE A 320 1.93 5.04 -19.27
N TYR A 321 1.30 4.07 -19.91
CA TYR A 321 1.95 3.06 -20.74
C TYR A 321 1.84 3.47 -22.22
N ALA A 322 2.97 3.64 -22.91
CA ALA A 322 3.00 3.88 -24.35
C ALA A 322 2.96 2.54 -25.09
N LEU A 323 1.77 2.16 -25.54
CA LEU A 323 1.52 0.86 -26.18
C LEU A 323 1.93 0.85 -27.66
N ASP A 324 1.79 2.00 -28.35
CA ASP A 324 2.20 2.17 -29.73
C ASP A 324 3.66 2.61 -29.79
N GLN A 325 4.49 1.84 -30.49
CA GLN A 325 5.93 2.13 -30.66
C GLN A 325 6.22 3.44 -31.44
N GLN A 326 5.24 3.98 -32.14
CA GLN A 326 5.37 5.24 -32.89
C GLN A 326 5.18 6.48 -32.00
N VAL A 327 4.63 6.30 -30.80
CA VAL A 327 4.47 7.40 -29.83
C VAL A 327 5.80 7.64 -29.13
N GLU A 328 6.33 8.86 -29.23
CA GLU A 328 7.53 9.24 -28.52
C GLU A 328 7.23 9.65 -27.07
N LEU A 329 7.95 9.06 -26.07
CA LEU A 329 7.76 9.42 -24.67
C LEU A 329 7.99 10.89 -24.40
N SER A 330 8.95 11.50 -25.09
CA SER A 330 9.26 12.93 -24.98
C SER A 330 8.08 13.84 -25.35
N GLU A 331 7.23 13.45 -26.31
CA GLU A 331 6.02 14.19 -26.66
C GLU A 331 4.99 14.15 -25.53
N ILE A 332 4.79 12.98 -24.91
CA ILE A 332 3.89 12.82 -23.74
C ILE A 332 4.41 13.65 -22.58
N VAL A 333 5.72 13.55 -22.27
CA VAL A 333 6.38 14.29 -21.19
C VAL A 333 6.23 15.80 -21.40
N ASN A 334 6.41 16.30 -22.61
CA ASN A 334 6.24 17.75 -22.91
C ASN A 334 4.81 18.21 -22.67
N VAL A 335 3.79 17.43 -23.02
CA VAL A 335 2.39 17.77 -22.75
C VAL A 335 2.11 17.78 -21.25
N LEU A 336 2.63 16.80 -20.51
CA LEU A 336 2.44 16.72 -19.05
C LEU A 336 3.14 17.86 -18.30
N LYS A 337 4.27 18.36 -18.80
CA LYS A 337 5.00 19.52 -18.22
C LYS A 337 4.22 20.81 -18.26
N GLU A 338 3.17 20.94 -19.08
CA GLU A 338 2.32 22.13 -19.13
C GLU A 338 1.37 22.27 -17.92
N ASP A 339 1.19 21.20 -17.12
CA ASP A 339 0.29 21.21 -15.95
C ASP A 339 1.08 21.41 -14.65
N GLU A 340 1.03 22.63 -14.11
CA GLU A 340 1.74 23.01 -12.87
C GLU A 340 1.29 22.28 -11.61
N ARG A 341 0.20 21.50 -11.66
CA ARG A 341 -0.27 20.66 -10.55
C ARG A 341 0.51 19.36 -10.42
N ILE A 342 1.23 18.98 -11.48
CA ILE A 342 2.16 17.85 -11.47
C ILE A 342 3.43 18.26 -10.73
N GLY A 343 3.87 17.43 -9.80
CA GLY A 343 5.12 17.60 -9.05
C GLY A 343 6.31 17.20 -9.90
N PHE A 344 6.29 15.98 -10.39
CA PHE A 344 7.31 15.46 -11.31
C PHE A 344 6.74 14.41 -12.29
N ILE A 345 7.52 14.18 -13.33
CA ILE A 345 7.28 13.19 -14.39
C ILE A 345 8.55 12.35 -14.51
N ALA A 346 8.43 11.02 -14.47
CA ALA A 346 9.58 10.12 -14.50
C ALA A 346 9.39 9.00 -15.52
N TRP A 347 10.50 8.55 -16.12
CA TRP A 347 10.55 7.39 -17.01
C TRP A 347 11.91 6.71 -16.93
N LYS A 348 12.04 5.55 -17.56
CA LYS A 348 13.31 4.82 -17.61
C LYS A 348 13.80 4.62 -19.04
N SER A 349 15.11 4.54 -19.21
CA SER A 349 15.77 4.01 -20.41
C SER A 349 16.93 3.09 -19.97
N GLY A 350 16.79 1.80 -20.22
CA GLY A 350 17.67 0.81 -19.63
C GLY A 350 17.63 0.86 -18.09
N GLN A 351 18.79 1.02 -17.46
CA GLN A 351 18.89 1.14 -15.99
C GLN A 351 18.87 2.59 -15.48
N THR A 352 18.85 3.56 -16.39
CA THR A 352 18.82 4.98 -16.03
C THR A 352 17.39 5.45 -15.90
N ASN A 353 17.12 6.16 -14.81
CA ASN A 353 15.87 6.84 -14.55
C ASN A 353 16.02 8.32 -14.86
N TYR A 354 15.01 8.91 -15.46
CA TYR A 354 14.94 10.30 -15.84
C TYR A 354 13.75 10.94 -15.12
N VAL A 355 13.95 12.14 -14.62
CA VAL A 355 12.90 12.90 -13.92
C VAL A 355 12.93 14.35 -14.37
N VAL A 356 11.76 14.88 -14.73
CA VAL A 356 11.56 16.32 -15.01
C VAL A 356 10.38 16.84 -14.20
N SER A 357 10.30 18.15 -14.07
CA SER A 357 9.20 18.81 -13.36
C SER A 357 8.70 20.01 -14.17
N PRO A 358 7.40 20.35 -14.11
CA PRO A 358 6.88 21.64 -14.59
C PRO A 358 7.56 22.85 -13.94
N HIS A 359 8.20 22.67 -12.79
CA HIS A 359 8.80 23.72 -11.95
C HIS A 359 10.30 23.88 -12.15
N SER A 360 10.92 23.08 -13.03
CA SER A 360 12.33 23.16 -13.37
C SER A 360 12.55 23.01 -14.88
N GLU A 361 13.48 23.78 -15.42
CA GLU A 361 13.96 23.60 -16.80
C GLU A 361 14.97 22.44 -16.91
N GLY A 362 15.46 21.93 -15.77
CA GLY A 362 16.42 20.84 -15.68
C GLY A 362 15.80 19.48 -15.85
N GLU A 363 16.68 18.49 -15.95
CA GLU A 363 16.37 17.07 -15.90
C GLU A 363 17.29 16.41 -14.87
N LEU A 364 16.76 15.50 -14.07
CA LEU A 364 17.52 14.65 -13.16
C LEU A 364 17.69 13.27 -13.78
N GLU A 365 18.90 12.79 -13.84
CA GLU A 365 19.24 11.41 -14.20
C GLU A 365 19.80 10.68 -12.98
N PHE A 366 19.33 9.46 -12.72
CA PHE A 366 19.90 8.64 -11.66
C PHE A 366 19.84 7.15 -11.98
N SER A 367 20.77 6.41 -11.40
CA SER A 367 20.81 4.93 -11.46
C SER A 367 21.52 4.37 -10.23
N PRO A 368 21.25 3.10 -9.84
CA PRO A 368 22.01 2.42 -8.78
C PRO A 368 23.51 2.35 -9.08
N GLU A 369 24.29 1.98 -8.06
CA GLU A 369 25.73 1.69 -8.14
C GLU A 369 26.59 2.89 -8.55
N GLY A 370 26.41 4.01 -7.87
CA GLY A 370 27.18 5.24 -8.08
C GLY A 370 28.05 5.62 -6.89
N LYS A 371 28.54 6.85 -6.92
CA LYS A 371 29.44 7.40 -5.89
C LYS A 371 28.74 8.12 -4.76
N TYR A 372 27.48 8.50 -4.95
CA TYR A 372 26.70 9.19 -3.93
C TYR A 372 25.99 8.17 -3.03
N VAL A 373 26.01 8.39 -1.73
CA VAL A 373 25.41 7.48 -0.74
C VAL A 373 24.32 8.22 0.03
N ASP A 374 23.17 7.57 0.23
CA ASP A 374 22.06 8.14 0.98
C ASP A 374 22.05 7.68 2.44
N ASN A 375 21.07 8.19 3.21
CA ASN A 375 20.88 7.85 4.63
C ASN A 375 20.57 6.36 4.87
N TYR A 376 20.19 5.62 3.82
CA TYR A 376 19.88 4.19 3.88
C TYR A 376 21.04 3.30 3.41
N ASN A 377 22.25 3.90 3.25
CA ASN A 377 23.46 3.24 2.74
C ASN A 377 23.31 2.69 1.32
N GLN A 378 22.41 3.25 0.51
CA GLN A 378 22.25 2.91 -0.89
C GLN A 378 23.14 3.83 -1.73
N SER A 379 23.74 3.29 -2.79
CA SER A 379 24.68 4.04 -3.63
C SER A 379 24.07 4.39 -5.00
N TRP A 380 24.24 5.66 -5.42
CA TRP A 380 23.56 6.23 -6.58
C TRP A 380 24.54 6.97 -7.49
N ARG A 381 24.32 6.83 -8.79
CA ARG A 381 24.85 7.72 -9.82
C ARG A 381 23.80 8.79 -10.07
N ILE A 382 24.20 10.05 -9.99
CA ILE A 382 23.29 11.20 -10.14
C ILE A 382 23.94 12.21 -11.09
N ALA A 383 23.15 12.74 -12.02
CA ALA A 383 23.51 13.85 -12.91
C ALA A 383 22.30 14.77 -13.10
N GLY A 384 22.57 16.03 -13.48
CA GLY A 384 21.52 17.02 -13.73
C GLY A 384 20.97 17.70 -12.48
N ASP A 385 19.68 18.03 -12.49
CA ASP A 385 19.02 18.84 -11.47
C ASP A 385 18.44 18.02 -10.32
N ALA A 386 19.19 17.84 -9.25
CA ALA A 386 18.80 17.10 -8.06
C ALA A 386 17.65 17.77 -7.29
N SER A 387 17.39 19.08 -7.51
CA SER A 387 16.31 19.81 -6.83
C SER A 387 14.90 19.36 -7.25
N ILE A 388 14.76 18.68 -8.37
CA ILE A 388 13.47 18.14 -8.85
C ILE A 388 12.85 17.16 -7.84
N LEU A 389 13.68 16.36 -7.17
CA LEU A 389 13.25 15.46 -6.11
C LEU A 389 13.69 15.95 -4.72
N ASP A 390 13.96 17.25 -4.59
CA ASP A 390 14.37 17.91 -3.35
C ASP A 390 15.55 17.20 -2.66
N LEU A 391 16.57 16.83 -3.46
CA LEU A 391 17.77 16.17 -2.97
C LEU A 391 18.84 17.19 -2.62
N ASN A 392 19.31 17.20 -1.38
CA ASN A 392 20.47 17.95 -0.95
C ASN A 392 21.74 17.12 -1.08
N MET A 393 22.68 17.55 -1.92
CA MET A 393 23.94 16.88 -2.17
C MET A 393 25.06 17.53 -1.37
N THR A 394 25.73 16.78 -0.48
CA THR A 394 26.85 17.31 0.29
C THR A 394 28.19 17.18 -0.45
N ASN A 395 29.19 17.94 -0.02
CA ASN A 395 30.57 17.83 -0.55
C ASN A 395 31.21 16.46 -0.28
N GLU A 396 30.69 15.71 0.68
CA GLU A 396 31.13 14.36 1.06
C GLU A 396 30.39 13.27 0.26
N GLN A 397 29.68 13.66 -0.80
CA GLN A 397 28.90 12.76 -1.67
C GLN A 397 27.74 12.07 -0.94
N GLN A 398 27.21 12.69 0.14
CA GLN A 398 26.00 12.23 0.82
C GLN A 398 24.77 12.84 0.17
N ILE A 399 23.69 12.04 0.10
CA ILE A 399 22.36 12.47 -0.32
C ILE A 399 21.50 12.62 0.93
N ILE A 400 20.85 13.76 1.06
CA ILE A 400 19.87 14.04 2.12
C ILE A 400 18.53 14.30 1.43
N TYR A 401 17.56 13.44 1.69
CA TYR A 401 16.19 13.59 1.23
C TYR A 401 15.43 14.61 2.07
N GLN A 402 14.50 15.35 1.47
CA GLN A 402 13.64 16.32 2.14
C GLN A 402 12.16 15.96 1.99
N ASP A 403 11.45 16.54 1.01
CA ASP A 403 10.03 16.31 0.78
C ASP A 403 9.73 14.94 0.14
N TYR A 404 10.74 14.28 -0.43
CA TYR A 404 10.61 12.95 -1.05
C TYR A 404 11.58 11.95 -0.38
N PRO A 405 11.23 11.40 0.80
CA PRO A 405 12.12 10.49 1.53
C PRO A 405 12.36 9.20 0.75
N ASP A 406 13.61 8.73 0.75
CA ASP A 406 14.09 7.55 -0.01
C ASP A 406 13.65 7.56 -1.48
N ALA A 407 13.62 8.76 -2.09
CA ALA A 407 13.03 8.97 -3.40
C ALA A 407 13.65 8.08 -4.49
N LEU A 408 14.97 7.93 -4.47
CA LEU A 408 15.69 7.26 -5.56
C LEU A 408 15.36 5.77 -5.60
N ALA A 409 15.40 5.07 -4.46
CA ALA A 409 15.10 3.63 -4.39
C ALA A 409 13.63 3.35 -4.67
N ARG A 410 12.74 4.14 -4.09
CA ARG A 410 11.30 3.98 -4.24
C ARG A 410 10.84 4.24 -5.67
N LEU A 411 11.31 5.33 -6.30
CA LEU A 411 10.99 5.64 -7.69
C LEU A 411 11.62 4.65 -8.68
N HIS A 412 12.88 4.27 -8.45
CA HIS A 412 13.53 3.18 -9.20
C HIS A 412 12.71 1.89 -9.09
N GLY A 413 12.29 1.52 -7.89
CA GLY A 413 11.43 0.36 -7.64
C GLY A 413 10.16 0.39 -8.48
N ALA A 414 9.44 1.51 -8.50
CA ALA A 414 8.21 1.67 -9.26
C ALA A 414 8.44 1.64 -10.79
N LEU A 415 9.44 2.36 -11.30
CA LEU A 415 9.78 2.41 -12.73
C LEU A 415 10.23 1.04 -13.29
N HIS A 416 10.88 0.21 -12.45
CA HIS A 416 11.39 -1.11 -12.85
C HIS A 416 10.47 -2.27 -12.39
N SER A 417 9.29 -1.96 -11.89
CA SER A 417 8.30 -2.96 -11.46
C SER A 417 7.74 -3.76 -12.64
N GLN A 418 7.63 -3.10 -13.80
CA GLN A 418 7.08 -3.64 -15.04
C GLN A 418 8.05 -3.44 -16.21
N GLU A 419 7.89 -4.27 -17.22
CA GLU A 419 8.53 -4.06 -18.52
C GLU A 419 7.76 -2.98 -19.32
N GLY A 420 8.24 -2.66 -20.51
CA GLY A 420 7.57 -1.73 -21.41
C GLY A 420 7.98 -0.26 -21.22
N ARG A 421 7.29 0.59 -21.96
CA ARG A 421 7.54 2.04 -22.07
C ARG A 421 6.57 2.77 -21.15
N ILE A 422 7.04 3.10 -19.94
CA ILE A 422 6.21 3.60 -18.84
C ILE A 422 6.67 4.99 -18.45
N ILE A 423 5.70 5.88 -18.26
CA ILE A 423 5.86 7.16 -17.59
C ILE A 423 5.11 7.11 -16.26
N ILE A 424 5.74 7.59 -15.21
CA ILE A 424 5.10 7.86 -13.92
C ILE A 424 4.87 9.37 -13.84
N VAL A 425 3.68 9.76 -13.42
CA VAL A 425 3.35 11.13 -13.02
C VAL A 425 2.96 11.16 -11.56
N ASP A 426 3.44 12.16 -10.84
CA ASP A 426 3.19 12.33 -9.40
C ASP A 426 2.65 13.75 -9.15
N ALA A 427 1.53 13.86 -8.44
CA ALA A 427 0.87 15.13 -8.20
C ALA A 427 1.41 15.82 -6.95
N LYS A 428 1.49 17.15 -6.99
CA LYS A 428 1.76 17.95 -5.78
C LYS A 428 0.70 17.70 -4.72
N PRO A 429 1.01 17.91 -3.43
CA PRO A 429 0.00 17.89 -2.38
C PRO A 429 -1.22 18.75 -2.76
N SER A 430 -2.40 18.28 -2.39
CA SER A 430 -3.72 18.86 -2.68
C SER A 430 -4.29 18.60 -4.08
N TYR A 431 -3.58 17.88 -4.94
CA TYR A 431 -4.05 17.50 -6.27
C TYR A 431 -4.09 15.99 -6.43
N GLU A 432 -4.99 15.53 -7.30
CA GLU A 432 -5.24 14.10 -7.57
C GLU A 432 -5.42 13.89 -9.08
N PHE A 433 -4.91 12.76 -9.59
CA PHE A 433 -5.17 12.35 -10.96
C PHE A 433 -6.50 11.63 -11.08
N ILE A 434 -7.18 11.85 -12.19
CA ILE A 434 -8.33 11.08 -12.60
C ILE A 434 -8.21 10.65 -14.06
N GLU A 435 -8.89 9.55 -14.38
CA GLU A 435 -9.24 9.15 -15.73
C GLU A 435 -10.77 8.93 -15.81
N LYS A 436 -11.29 8.58 -16.96
CA LYS A 436 -12.73 8.48 -17.25
C LYS A 436 -13.54 7.65 -16.22
N HIS A 437 -12.91 6.68 -15.58
CA HIS A 437 -13.55 5.71 -14.68
C HIS A 437 -13.09 5.83 -13.23
N SER A 438 -12.12 6.70 -12.95
CA SER A 438 -11.60 6.90 -11.59
C SER A 438 -12.68 7.42 -10.63
N HIS A 439 -12.57 7.00 -9.38
CA HIS A 439 -13.18 7.71 -8.27
C HIS A 439 -12.34 8.94 -7.94
N ASP A 440 -12.90 10.00 -7.37
CA ASP A 440 -12.18 11.19 -6.91
C ASP A 440 -12.44 11.44 -5.42
N HIS A 441 -11.48 12.11 -4.78
CA HIS A 441 -11.50 12.42 -3.35
C HIS A 441 -11.53 13.92 -3.06
N ALA A 442 -12.04 14.74 -3.99
CA ALA A 442 -12.14 16.19 -3.79
C ALA A 442 -12.92 16.54 -2.52
N GLY A 443 -12.31 17.33 -1.62
CA GLY A 443 -12.82 17.64 -0.29
C GLY A 443 -12.52 16.57 0.78
N GLY A 444 -11.71 15.57 0.45
CA GLY A 444 -11.29 14.48 1.33
C GLY A 444 -9.80 14.26 1.31
N GLY A 445 -9.37 13.04 1.59
CA GLY A 445 -7.96 12.63 1.54
C GLY A 445 -7.67 11.72 0.36
N ALA A 446 -6.46 11.80 -0.19
CA ALA A 446 -5.93 10.87 -1.18
C ALA A 446 -4.44 10.63 -0.94
N HIS A 447 -3.95 9.51 -1.45
CA HIS A 447 -2.54 9.10 -1.32
C HIS A 447 -1.99 8.57 -2.66
N GLY A 448 -0.89 7.86 -2.67
CA GLY A 448 -0.27 7.33 -3.89
C GLY A 448 1.06 7.97 -4.23
N SER A 449 1.29 9.23 -3.80
CA SER A 449 2.46 10.03 -4.15
C SER A 449 3.74 9.57 -3.43
N LEU A 450 4.88 9.95 -4.04
CA LEU A 450 6.22 9.80 -3.45
C LEU A 450 6.45 10.78 -2.29
N HIS A 451 5.66 11.86 -2.21
CA HIS A 451 5.82 12.95 -1.25
C HIS A 451 5.65 12.45 0.19
N LYS A 452 6.39 13.06 1.13
CA LYS A 452 6.39 12.68 2.56
C LYS A 452 5.01 12.66 3.21
N VAL A 453 4.09 13.51 2.77
CA VAL A 453 2.72 13.55 3.31
C VAL A 453 1.98 12.22 3.12
N ASP A 454 2.27 11.50 2.03
CA ASP A 454 1.70 10.18 1.75
C ASP A 454 2.56 9.04 2.28
N SER A 455 3.86 9.30 2.50
CA SER A 455 4.87 8.26 2.68
C SER A 455 5.33 8.07 4.11
N VAL A 456 5.23 9.12 4.95
CA VAL A 456 5.74 9.08 6.33
C VAL A 456 4.61 8.69 7.27
N VAL A 457 4.84 7.60 8.00
CA VAL A 457 3.85 6.99 8.88
C VAL A 457 4.47 6.57 10.22
N PRO A 458 3.70 6.51 11.32
CA PRO A 458 4.22 6.07 12.61
C PRO A 458 4.33 4.55 12.69
N ILE A 459 5.29 4.07 13.48
CA ILE A 459 5.39 2.68 13.93
C ILE A 459 5.57 2.65 15.45
N ILE A 460 4.77 1.86 16.14
CA ILE A 460 4.83 1.59 17.57
C ILE A 460 5.33 0.16 17.77
N VAL A 461 6.39 -0.02 18.55
CA VAL A 461 6.93 -1.35 18.92
C VAL A 461 6.91 -1.50 20.43
N THR A 462 6.23 -2.53 20.93
CA THR A 462 6.06 -2.76 22.38
C THR A 462 6.25 -4.24 22.73
N GLY A 463 6.83 -4.52 23.88
CA GLY A 463 7.03 -5.89 24.38
C GLY A 463 8.23 -6.62 23.78
N ALA A 464 9.00 -6.01 22.89
CA ALA A 464 10.23 -6.57 22.36
C ALA A 464 11.34 -6.58 23.44
N SER A 465 12.20 -7.61 23.40
CA SER A 465 13.36 -7.70 24.28
C SER A 465 14.49 -6.75 23.90
N LYS A 466 14.58 -6.41 22.62
CA LYS A 466 15.44 -5.39 22.05
C LYS A 466 14.57 -4.58 21.07
N LEU A 467 14.50 -3.30 21.27
CA LEU A 467 13.81 -2.38 20.37
C LEU A 467 14.69 -2.13 19.11
N PRO A 468 14.09 -1.87 17.94
CA PRO A 468 14.86 -1.49 16.77
C PRO A 468 15.65 -0.21 17.06
N GLU A 469 16.85 -0.13 16.52
CA GLU A 469 17.62 1.11 16.45
C GLU A 469 17.00 1.95 15.31
N SER A 470 16.84 3.26 15.57
CA SER A 470 16.26 4.21 14.60
C SER A 470 17.15 4.37 13.37
#